data_23300047c74d3d7a4e8ee61a0474b12d
#
_entry.id   23300047c74d3d7a4e8ee61a0474b12d
#
_cell.length_a   1.000
_cell.length_b   1.000
_cell.length_c   1.000
_cell.angle_alpha   90.00
_cell.angle_beta   90.00
_cell.angle_gamma   90.00
#
_symmetry.space_group_name_H-M   'P 1'
#
loop_
_entity.id
_entity.type
_entity.pdbx_description
1 polymer ?
#
loop_
_entity_poly.entity_id
_entity_poly.type
_entity_poly.pdbx_seq_one_letter_code
_entity_poly.pdbx_strand_id
1 'polypeptide(L)'
;MSRVERDPERGKAVAAKLKALGVKGVLIKAAEQGYITQLACKMPECFCPEELGGACHFEPVTVELSDWMPTHEHFPRAKRDGGHRNVDNAVLAHRLCNRIDFSIFIGRSYASDLERIRKAREEAISRNEEP
;
A
#
# COMPACT_ATOMS: atom_id res chain seq x y z
N MET A 1 -4.58 -26.56 -2.19
CA MET A 1 -5.24 -25.28 -2.02
C MET A 1 -4.58 -24.48 -0.90
N SER A 2 -4.13 -23.31 -1.20
CA SER A 2 -3.49 -22.50 -0.18
C SER A 2 -4.54 -21.86 0.73
N ARG A 3 -4.24 -21.80 2.01
CA ARG A 3 -5.06 -21.08 2.98
C ARG A 3 -4.41 -19.73 3.22
N VAL A 4 -5.24 -18.71 3.41
CA VAL A 4 -4.74 -17.43 3.83
C VAL A 4 -4.35 -17.55 5.31
N GLU A 5 -3.09 -17.35 5.59
CA GLU A 5 -2.60 -17.41 6.96
C GLU A 5 -2.97 -16.15 7.72
N ARG A 6 -3.22 -16.30 8.99
CA ARG A 6 -3.57 -15.19 9.87
C ARG A 6 -2.66 -15.17 11.09
N ASP A 7 -2.36 -13.97 11.54
CA ASP A 7 -1.67 -13.74 12.80
C ASP A 7 -2.27 -12.51 13.48
N PRO A 8 -3.34 -12.68 14.27
CA PRO A 8 -4.02 -11.55 14.89
C PRO A 8 -3.14 -10.71 15.83
N GLU A 9 -2.17 -11.30 16.47
CA GLU A 9 -1.28 -10.53 17.37
C GLU A 9 -0.44 -9.54 16.59
N ARG A 10 0.21 -10.01 15.51
CA ARG A 10 0.98 -9.12 14.63
C ARG A 10 0.07 -8.13 13.94
N GLY A 11 -1.09 -8.60 13.51
CA GLY A 11 -2.06 -7.75 12.82
C GLY A 11 -2.55 -6.59 13.68
N LYS A 12 -2.76 -6.80 14.96
CA LYS A 12 -3.18 -5.72 15.86
C LYS A 12 -2.14 -4.63 15.95
N ALA A 13 -0.85 -5.00 15.96
CA ALA A 13 0.23 -4.01 15.96
C ALA A 13 0.23 -3.20 14.67
N VAL A 14 0.01 -3.87 13.53
CA VAL A 14 -0.09 -3.18 12.23
C VAL A 14 -1.31 -2.27 12.22
N ALA A 15 -2.46 -2.75 12.72
CA ALA A 15 -3.67 -1.93 12.78
C ALA A 15 -3.46 -0.65 13.57
N ALA A 16 -2.76 -0.72 14.70
CA ALA A 16 -2.46 0.46 15.50
C ALA A 16 -1.64 1.49 14.71
N LYS A 17 -0.64 1.01 13.96
CA LYS A 17 0.19 1.89 13.14
C LYS A 17 -0.61 2.50 11.99
N LEU A 18 -1.46 1.70 11.35
CA LEU A 18 -2.33 2.20 10.27
C LEU A 18 -3.30 3.26 10.78
N LYS A 19 -3.89 3.05 11.95
CA LYS A 19 -4.79 4.04 12.57
C LYS A 19 -4.05 5.35 12.83
N ALA A 20 -2.81 5.26 13.30
CA ALA A 20 -1.99 6.44 13.55
C ALA A 20 -1.69 7.21 12.25
N LEU A 21 -1.70 6.52 11.11
CA LEU A 21 -1.52 7.14 9.80
C LEU A 21 -2.83 7.69 9.21
N GLY A 22 -3.95 7.51 9.89
CA GLY A 22 -5.23 8.01 9.43
C GLY A 22 -6.05 7.02 8.61
N VAL A 23 -5.64 5.76 8.57
CA VAL A 23 -6.35 4.73 7.82
C VAL A 23 -7.63 4.30 8.53
N LYS A 24 -8.68 4.04 7.77
CA LYS A 24 -9.98 3.56 8.26
C LYS A 24 -10.49 2.46 7.34
N GLY A 25 -11.43 1.67 7.85
CA GLY A 25 -12.18 0.70 7.02
C GLY A 25 -11.51 -0.65 6.91
N VAL A 26 -11.56 -1.22 5.70
CA VAL A 26 -11.20 -2.63 5.46
C VAL A 26 -9.77 -2.96 5.85
N LEU A 27 -8.82 -2.07 5.59
CA LEU A 27 -7.42 -2.32 5.97
C LEU A 27 -7.27 -2.54 7.46
N ILE A 28 -7.97 -1.74 8.27
CA ILE A 28 -7.92 -1.87 9.73
C ILE A 28 -8.52 -3.20 10.15
N LYS A 29 -9.69 -3.54 9.62
CA LYS A 29 -10.34 -4.82 9.93
C LYS A 29 -9.47 -6.01 9.54
N ALA A 30 -8.88 -5.96 8.35
CA ALA A 30 -8.02 -7.02 7.86
C ALA A 30 -6.80 -7.19 8.76
N ALA A 31 -6.19 -6.09 9.18
CA ALA A 31 -5.05 -6.13 10.10
C ALA A 31 -5.46 -6.70 11.47
N GLU A 32 -6.57 -6.20 12.02
CA GLU A 32 -7.04 -6.68 13.33
C GLU A 32 -7.35 -8.18 13.34
N GLN A 33 -7.81 -8.71 12.21
CA GLN A 33 -8.10 -10.14 12.07
C GLN A 33 -6.87 -10.96 11.69
N GLY A 34 -5.73 -10.30 11.48
CA GLY A 34 -4.46 -10.99 11.24
C GLY A 34 -4.16 -11.32 9.78
N TYR A 35 -4.91 -10.78 8.83
CA TYR A 35 -4.62 -10.98 7.41
C TYR A 35 -3.51 -10.05 6.90
N ILE A 36 -3.29 -8.92 7.57
CA ILE A 36 -2.18 -8.01 7.28
C ILE A 36 -1.29 -8.01 8.52
N THR A 37 -0.14 -8.65 8.40
CA THR A 37 0.75 -8.88 9.54
C THR A 37 2.05 -8.10 9.47
N GLN A 38 2.19 -7.25 8.43
CA GLN A 38 3.38 -6.45 8.23
C GLN A 38 2.98 -5.10 7.65
N LEU A 39 3.56 -4.02 8.18
CA LEU A 39 3.37 -2.68 7.62
C LEU A 39 4.31 -2.55 6.42
N ALA A 40 3.87 -3.04 5.28
CA ALA A 40 4.68 -3.03 4.06
C ALA A 40 3.79 -3.04 2.82
N CYS A 41 4.25 -2.35 1.77
CA CYS A 41 3.61 -2.38 0.48
C CYS A 41 3.81 -3.76 -0.15
N LYS A 42 2.72 -4.41 -0.53
CA LYS A 42 2.73 -5.78 -1.05
C LYS A 42 2.51 -5.85 -2.56
N MET A 43 2.68 -4.73 -3.27
CA MET A 43 2.62 -4.76 -4.72
C MET A 43 3.84 -5.49 -5.28
N PRO A 44 3.70 -6.10 -6.47
CA PRO A 44 4.82 -6.82 -7.10
C PRO A 44 6.07 -5.97 -7.23
N GLU A 45 5.91 -4.66 -7.41
CA GLU A 45 7.03 -3.73 -7.44
C GLU A 45 6.69 -2.52 -6.58
N CYS A 46 7.57 -2.20 -5.65
CA CYS A 46 7.42 -1.02 -4.80
C CYS A 46 8.44 0.03 -5.22
N PHE A 47 7.95 1.24 -5.44
CA PHE A 47 8.78 2.35 -5.94
C PHE A 47 9.27 3.28 -4.85
N CYS A 48 8.92 3.04 -3.59
CA CYS A 48 9.35 3.91 -2.49
C CYS A 48 10.87 3.80 -2.30
N PRO A 49 11.57 4.93 -2.11
CA PRO A 49 13.02 4.91 -1.93
C PRO A 49 13.44 4.08 -0.72
N GLU A 50 14.46 3.25 -0.90
CA GLU A 50 15.01 2.46 0.21
C GLU A 50 15.57 3.33 1.31
N GLU A 51 16.09 4.50 0.97
CA GLU A 51 16.61 5.48 1.94
C GLU A 51 15.55 5.88 2.97
N LEU A 52 14.28 5.80 2.62
CA LEU A 52 13.16 6.13 3.51
C LEU A 52 12.56 4.91 4.19
N GLY A 53 13.01 3.72 3.86
CA GLY A 53 12.47 2.47 4.38
C GLY A 53 11.80 1.60 3.33
N GLY A 54 11.84 2.00 2.06
CA GLY A 54 11.31 1.20 0.96
C GLY A 54 9.85 0.85 1.16
N ALA A 55 9.53 -0.43 1.01
CA ALA A 55 8.15 -0.91 1.12
C ALA A 55 7.52 -0.65 2.49
N CYS A 56 8.32 -0.45 3.52
CA CYS A 56 7.83 -0.26 4.89
C CYS A 56 7.61 1.20 5.27
N HIS A 57 7.99 2.13 4.40
CA HIS A 57 7.76 3.55 4.64
C HIS A 57 6.37 3.94 4.16
N PHE A 58 5.57 4.56 5.02
CA PHE A 58 4.27 5.10 4.66
C PHE A 58 4.11 6.50 5.19
N GLU A 59 3.54 7.38 4.37
CA GLU A 59 3.18 8.72 4.79
C GLU A 59 1.73 8.75 5.25
N PRO A 60 1.36 9.67 6.16
CA PRO A 60 -0.01 9.75 6.63
C PRO A 60 -1.02 10.03 5.52
N VAL A 61 -2.24 9.55 5.72
CA VAL A 61 -3.37 9.89 4.86
C VAL A 61 -3.71 11.35 5.10
N THR A 62 -3.68 12.16 4.04
CA THR A 62 -3.97 13.59 4.13
C THR A 62 -4.93 13.98 3.02
N VAL A 63 -5.41 15.22 3.10
CA VAL A 63 -6.31 15.76 2.08
C VAL A 63 -5.62 15.81 0.72
N GLU A 64 -4.32 16.07 0.69
CA GLU A 64 -3.55 16.14 -0.54
C GLU A 64 -3.27 14.78 -1.18
N LEU A 65 -3.60 13.70 -0.52
CA LEU A 65 -3.42 12.34 -1.03
C LEU A 65 -1.96 12.05 -1.45
N SER A 66 -1.08 11.93 -0.46
CA SER A 66 0.31 11.58 -0.70
C SER A 66 0.46 10.32 -1.56
N ASP A 67 1.45 10.30 -2.45
CA ASP A 67 1.78 9.14 -3.27
C ASP A 67 2.20 7.92 -2.44
N TRP A 68 2.65 8.14 -1.21
CA TRP A 68 3.17 7.09 -0.34
C TRP A 68 2.25 6.75 0.84
N MET A 69 1.02 7.25 0.80
CA MET A 69 0.04 6.92 1.83
C MET A 69 -0.44 5.48 1.66
N PRO A 70 -0.86 4.83 2.75
CA PRO A 70 -1.39 3.46 2.65
C PRO A 70 -2.72 3.42 1.92
N THR A 71 -2.87 2.45 1.02
CA THR A 71 -4.11 2.22 0.29
C THR A 71 -4.42 0.73 0.27
N HIS A 72 -5.65 0.44 -0.09
CA HIS A 72 -6.18 -0.90 -0.16
C HIS A 72 -6.26 -1.36 -1.62
N GLU A 73 -5.63 -2.49 -1.91
CA GLU A 73 -5.75 -3.15 -3.21
C GLU A 73 -6.58 -4.42 -3.04
N HIS A 74 -7.33 -4.78 -4.08
CA HIS A 74 -8.04 -6.05 -4.14
C HIS A 74 -7.17 -7.07 -4.84
N PHE A 75 -6.68 -8.04 -4.10
CA PHE A 75 -5.87 -9.09 -4.69
C PHE A 75 -6.73 -10.36 -4.88
N PRO A 76 -6.58 -11.08 -5.99
CA PRO A 76 -5.57 -10.88 -7.04
C PRO A 76 -5.84 -9.69 -7.95
N ARG A 77 -7.08 -9.22 -8.05
CA ARG A 77 -7.36 -8.07 -8.91
C ARG A 77 -8.57 -7.29 -8.39
N ALA A 78 -8.75 -6.11 -8.96
CA ALA A 78 -9.78 -5.17 -8.59
C ALA A 78 -11.19 -5.75 -8.81
N LYS A 79 -12.17 -5.03 -8.31
CA LYS A 79 -13.59 -5.40 -8.40
C LYS A 79 -14.04 -5.87 -9.77
N ARG A 80 -13.53 -5.24 -10.83
CA ARG A 80 -13.93 -5.56 -12.20
C ARG A 80 -13.63 -7.00 -12.60
N ASP A 81 -12.73 -7.67 -11.86
CA ASP A 81 -12.36 -9.05 -12.13
C ASP A 81 -12.94 -10.01 -11.08
N GLY A 82 -13.99 -9.58 -10.39
CA GLY A 82 -14.64 -10.40 -9.38
C GLY A 82 -14.05 -10.27 -7.99
N GLY A 83 -13.06 -9.40 -7.81
CA GLY A 83 -12.51 -9.12 -6.48
C GLY A 83 -13.50 -8.33 -5.64
N HIS A 84 -13.63 -8.69 -4.36
CA HIS A 84 -14.52 -8.03 -3.42
C HIS A 84 -13.72 -7.39 -2.28
N ARG A 85 -14.31 -6.38 -1.63
CA ARG A 85 -13.70 -5.72 -0.48
C ARG A 85 -13.83 -6.57 0.78
N ASN A 86 -13.24 -7.74 0.75
CA ASN A 86 -13.24 -8.64 1.89
C ASN A 86 -11.93 -8.49 2.64
N VAL A 87 -12.00 -8.69 3.95
CA VAL A 87 -10.82 -8.58 4.81
C VAL A 87 -9.75 -9.60 4.43
N ASP A 88 -10.16 -10.77 3.95
CA ASP A 88 -9.24 -11.86 3.62
C ASP A 88 -8.49 -11.68 2.31
N ASN A 89 -8.91 -10.73 1.46
CA ASN A 89 -8.18 -10.43 0.22
C ASN A 89 -7.67 -8.98 0.18
N ALA A 90 -7.67 -8.31 1.30
CA ALA A 90 -7.15 -6.96 1.40
C ALA A 90 -5.62 -6.97 1.31
N VAL A 91 -5.07 -6.09 0.50
CA VAL A 91 -3.63 -5.96 0.31
C VAL A 91 -3.22 -4.52 0.57
N LEU A 92 -2.24 -4.33 1.43
CA LEU A 92 -1.71 -3.01 1.74
C LEU A 92 -0.71 -2.58 0.67
N ALA A 93 -0.83 -1.35 0.20
CA ALA A 93 0.07 -0.82 -0.82
C ALA A 93 0.22 0.69 -0.69
N HIS A 94 1.33 1.23 -1.21
CA HIS A 94 1.44 2.66 -1.41
C HIS A 94 0.46 3.08 -2.51
N ARG A 95 -0.12 4.26 -2.39
CA ARG A 95 -1.07 4.78 -3.39
C ARG A 95 -0.46 4.79 -4.79
N LEU A 96 0.78 5.29 -4.94
CA LEU A 96 1.45 5.31 -6.23
C LEU A 96 1.68 3.90 -6.79
N CYS A 97 2.20 3.00 -5.96
CA CYS A 97 2.50 1.63 -6.39
C CYS A 97 1.24 0.90 -6.84
N ASN A 98 0.13 1.11 -6.14
CA ASN A 98 -1.16 0.54 -6.48
C ASN A 98 -1.64 1.04 -7.85
N ARG A 99 -1.51 2.35 -8.11
CA ARG A 99 -1.91 2.93 -9.39
C ARG A 99 -1.08 2.39 -10.56
N ILE A 100 0.21 2.23 -10.35
CA ILE A 100 1.10 1.73 -11.40
C ILE A 100 0.82 0.25 -11.67
N ASP A 101 0.59 -0.55 -10.62
CA ASP A 101 0.22 -1.94 -10.78
C ASP A 101 -1.07 -2.07 -11.60
N PHE A 102 -2.05 -1.23 -11.32
CA PHE A 102 -3.29 -1.22 -12.09
C PHE A 102 -3.05 -0.85 -13.55
N SER A 103 -2.21 0.14 -13.82
CA SER A 103 -1.87 0.53 -15.19
C SER A 103 -1.26 -0.62 -15.98
N ILE A 104 -0.35 -1.36 -15.36
CA ILE A 104 0.26 -2.52 -15.97
C ILE A 104 -0.80 -3.60 -16.25
N PHE A 105 -1.68 -3.82 -15.30
CA PHE A 105 -2.74 -4.82 -15.43
C PHE A 105 -3.65 -4.55 -16.64
N ILE A 106 -3.97 -3.28 -16.92
CA ILE A 106 -4.81 -2.92 -18.06
C ILE A 106 -4.01 -2.80 -19.37
N GLY A 107 -2.76 -3.25 -19.37
CA GLY A 107 -1.95 -3.32 -20.58
C GLY A 107 -1.04 -2.14 -20.84
N ARG A 108 -0.95 -1.18 -19.90
CA ARG A 108 -0.04 -0.05 -20.04
C ARG A 108 1.32 -0.39 -19.45
N SER A 109 2.37 0.11 -20.10
CA SER A 109 3.72 -0.01 -19.59
C SER A 109 3.97 1.09 -18.55
N TYR A 110 4.66 0.75 -17.46
CA TYR A 110 5.01 1.77 -16.48
C TYR A 110 6.13 2.70 -16.98
N ALA A 111 6.67 2.43 -18.16
CA ALA A 111 7.65 3.33 -18.78
C ALA A 111 7.11 4.76 -18.93
N SER A 112 5.80 4.89 -19.13
CA SER A 112 5.16 6.21 -19.21
C SER A 112 5.07 6.90 -17.85
N ASP A 113 5.26 6.16 -16.77
CA ASP A 113 5.16 6.68 -15.41
C ASP A 113 6.53 6.94 -14.76
N LEU A 114 7.63 6.64 -15.46
CA LEU A 114 8.97 6.76 -14.89
C LEU A 114 9.27 8.16 -14.37
N GLU A 115 8.89 9.19 -15.13
CA GLU A 115 9.12 10.58 -14.71
C GLU A 115 8.31 10.92 -13.45
N ARG A 116 7.07 10.46 -13.39
CA ARG A 116 6.23 10.65 -12.21
C ARG A 116 6.83 9.93 -10.99
N ILE A 117 7.31 8.70 -11.20
CA ILE A 117 7.95 7.93 -10.12
C ILE A 117 9.18 8.67 -9.61
N ARG A 118 10.04 9.12 -10.53
CA ARG A 118 11.25 9.86 -10.18
C ARG A 118 10.92 11.10 -9.36
N LYS A 119 9.97 11.87 -9.83
CA LYS A 119 9.55 13.11 -9.16
C LYS A 119 8.97 12.81 -7.77
N ALA A 120 8.11 11.81 -7.65
CA ALA A 120 7.51 11.44 -6.37
C ALA A 120 8.58 11.00 -5.37
N ARG A 121 9.59 10.26 -5.84
CA ARG A 121 10.71 9.82 -5.00
C ARG A 121 11.54 10.99 -4.50
N GLU A 122 11.89 11.91 -5.40
CA GLU A 122 12.66 13.10 -5.05
C GLU A 122 11.92 13.98 -4.03
N GLU A 123 10.63 14.18 -4.23
CA GLU A 123 9.82 14.96 -3.30
C GLU A 123 9.74 14.30 -1.93
N ALA A 124 9.59 12.98 -1.87
CA ALA A 124 9.55 12.26 -0.60
C ALA A 124 10.86 12.38 0.15
N ILE A 125 11.98 12.22 -0.53
CA ILE A 125 13.31 12.35 0.07
C ILE A 125 13.50 13.78 0.61
N SER A 126 13.12 14.76 -0.19
CA SER A 126 13.23 16.17 0.22
C SER A 126 12.41 16.47 1.47
N ARG A 127 11.18 15.99 1.54
CA ARG A 127 10.35 16.18 2.73
C ARG A 127 10.96 15.53 3.97
N ASN A 128 11.58 14.37 3.79
CA ASN A 128 12.16 13.63 4.92
C ASN A 128 13.44 14.30 5.44
N GLU A 129 14.13 15.09 4.61
CA GLU A 129 15.34 15.81 5.01
C GLU A 129 15.04 17.12 5.71
N GLU A 130 13.83 17.63 5.61
CA GLU A 130 13.43 18.86 6.27
C GLU A 130 13.30 18.66 7.79
N PRO A 131 13.81 19.60 8.60
CA PRO A 131 13.70 19.49 10.06
C PRO A 131 12.28 19.67 10.57
#